data_fec7491da8d1ccd639ed85f912fe7229
#
_entry.id   fec7491da8d1ccd639ed85f912fe7229
#
_cell.length_a   1.000
_cell.length_b   1.000
_cell.length_c   1.000
_cell.angle_alpha   90.00
_cell.angle_beta   90.00
_cell.angle_gamma   90.00
#
_symmetry.space_group_name_H-M   'P 1'
#
loop_
_entity.id
_entity.type
_entity.pdbx_description
1 polymer ?
#
loop_
_entity_poly.entity_id
_entity_poly.type
_entity_poly.pdbx_seq_one_letter_code
_entity_poly.pdbx_strand_id
1 'polypeptide(L)'
;MVLLRSTPLAQGPTTPQIFFGRDAELAQIVQMITTNLGSRPARIAILGPGGYGKTTLAHAVLTVDVIREHFGNARYFVPCESVTSSGALLTELGKTLGVVSGGSDALWSRVLATLTSVESIICFDNFESPWDQHAETKHSVEEILSRITELCHVTVLITMRGAERPAQTQWTQPFLKPLETLDHDAAKEIWQAIAGNYDNSSEKLIEAVDYVPLAIDLLSHLSPAMPPALLWKEWNSKQTKAIQTGQEHRLSNMEYSIQLSINSGRMKANLSAKNLLGVLSILPDGLHLKHLNKFGDILVGLDITSCLQTLLQCSLIKLNEERYQPHPIVRHYCLTQGLLLSKHKAAIEKLYITLALYDHRTVPSGGSDVYGEMVLEVNNTRAMLRSDRAFVST
;
A
#
# COMPACT_ATOMS: atom_id res chain seq x y z
N MET A 1 18.93 -33.79 -35.89
CA MET A 1 18.25 -33.97 -34.56
C MET A 1 18.91 -33.01 -33.57
N VAL A 2 18.41 -31.80 -33.53
CA VAL A 2 18.93 -30.73 -32.62
C VAL A 2 18.25 -30.93 -31.28
N LEU A 3 19.00 -31.34 -30.28
CA LEU A 3 18.56 -31.40 -28.89
C LEU A 3 18.19 -29.98 -28.43
N LEU A 4 16.89 -29.71 -28.35
CA LEU A 4 16.37 -28.57 -27.62
C LEU A 4 16.83 -28.73 -26.17
N ARG A 5 17.84 -27.95 -25.77
CA ARG A 5 18.17 -27.77 -24.35
C ARG A 5 16.93 -27.21 -23.70
N SER A 6 16.30 -27.98 -22.82
CA SER A 6 15.24 -27.53 -21.96
C SER A 6 15.78 -26.37 -21.11
N THR A 7 15.36 -25.15 -21.42
CA THR A 7 15.49 -23.99 -20.53
C THR A 7 14.84 -24.37 -19.20
N PRO A 8 15.43 -24.03 -18.04
CA PRO A 8 14.78 -24.27 -16.78
C PRO A 8 13.42 -23.55 -16.81
N LEU A 9 12.34 -24.31 -16.64
CA LEU A 9 11.00 -23.75 -16.45
C LEU A 9 11.09 -22.69 -15.35
N ALA A 10 10.64 -21.49 -15.64
CA ALA A 10 10.45 -20.47 -14.62
C ALA A 10 9.70 -21.12 -13.43
N GLN A 11 10.20 -20.93 -12.22
CA GLN A 11 9.55 -21.48 -11.03
C GLN A 11 8.12 -20.97 -11.00
N GLY A 12 7.15 -21.88 -10.99
CA GLY A 12 5.74 -21.53 -10.93
C GLY A 12 5.40 -20.78 -9.63
N PRO A 13 4.23 -20.11 -9.58
CA PRO A 13 3.79 -19.40 -8.38
C PRO A 13 3.78 -20.34 -7.17
N THR A 14 4.27 -19.83 -6.02
CA THR A 14 4.35 -20.58 -4.76
C THR A 14 3.14 -20.32 -3.89
N THR A 15 2.63 -21.37 -3.23
CA THR A 15 1.51 -21.21 -2.27
C THR A 15 1.99 -20.44 -1.03
N PRO A 16 1.28 -19.38 -0.61
CA PRO A 16 1.62 -18.69 0.63
C PRO A 16 1.55 -19.62 1.83
N GLN A 17 2.56 -19.59 2.70
CA GLN A 17 2.57 -20.40 3.92
C GLN A 17 1.63 -19.84 5.01
N ILE A 18 1.43 -18.53 5.00
CA ILE A 18 0.56 -17.80 5.94
C ILE A 18 -0.43 -17.01 5.12
N PHE A 19 -1.72 -17.35 5.24
CA PHE A 19 -2.80 -16.71 4.51
C PHE A 19 -4.07 -16.75 5.33
N PHE A 20 -4.46 -15.63 5.93
CA PHE A 20 -5.66 -15.49 6.76
C PHE A 20 -6.39 -14.19 6.43
N GLY A 21 -7.71 -14.21 6.58
CA GLY A 21 -8.56 -13.02 6.49
C GLY A 21 -8.68 -12.40 5.10
N ARG A 22 -8.47 -13.20 4.04
CA ARG A 22 -8.62 -12.78 2.64
C ARG A 22 -9.44 -13.78 1.81
N ASP A 23 -10.19 -14.62 2.49
CA ASP A 23 -11.00 -15.67 1.83
C ASP A 23 -12.09 -15.07 0.95
N ALA A 24 -12.70 -13.97 1.38
CA ALA A 24 -13.73 -13.27 0.63
C ALA A 24 -13.19 -12.67 -0.68
N GLU A 25 -12.04 -11.97 -0.60
CA GLU A 25 -11.38 -11.40 -1.78
C GLU A 25 -10.86 -12.50 -2.71
N LEU A 26 -10.28 -13.56 -2.16
CA LEU A 26 -9.85 -14.73 -2.93
C LEU A 26 -11.03 -15.36 -3.68
N ALA A 27 -12.13 -15.64 -2.98
CA ALA A 27 -13.34 -16.21 -3.57
C ALA A 27 -13.92 -15.29 -4.67
N GLN A 28 -13.98 -13.99 -4.43
CA GLN A 28 -14.44 -13.02 -5.41
C GLN A 28 -13.57 -13.03 -6.67
N ILE A 29 -12.25 -12.99 -6.53
CA ILE A 29 -11.32 -13.02 -7.67
C ILE A 29 -11.48 -14.33 -8.45
N VAL A 30 -11.49 -15.46 -7.75
CA VAL A 30 -11.68 -16.79 -8.37
C VAL A 30 -13.01 -16.85 -9.11
N GLN A 31 -14.09 -16.35 -8.52
CA GLN A 31 -15.41 -16.28 -9.17
C GLN A 31 -15.35 -15.39 -10.43
N MET A 32 -14.71 -14.22 -10.38
CA MET A 32 -14.56 -13.36 -11.55
C MET A 32 -13.79 -14.05 -12.67
N ILE A 33 -12.76 -14.82 -12.35
CA ILE A 33 -12.00 -15.58 -13.34
C ILE A 33 -12.86 -16.70 -13.93
N THR A 34 -13.42 -17.54 -13.09
CA THR A 34 -14.17 -18.73 -13.53
C THR A 34 -15.44 -18.41 -14.32
N THR A 35 -16.14 -17.33 -13.95
CA THR A 35 -17.32 -16.86 -14.70
C THR A 35 -16.97 -16.37 -16.09
N ASN A 36 -15.75 -15.91 -16.32
CA ASN A 36 -15.30 -15.35 -17.59
C ASN A 36 -14.51 -16.37 -18.47
N LEU A 37 -14.30 -17.60 -17.98
CA LEU A 37 -13.66 -18.66 -18.77
C LEU A 37 -14.46 -18.98 -20.04
N GLY A 38 -13.77 -19.13 -21.15
CA GLY A 38 -14.39 -19.45 -22.44
C GLY A 38 -15.15 -18.29 -23.09
N SER A 39 -15.15 -17.10 -22.50
CA SER A 39 -15.78 -15.88 -23.06
C SER A 39 -14.74 -14.74 -23.17
N ARG A 40 -14.86 -13.73 -22.34
CA ARG A 40 -13.89 -12.66 -22.25
C ARG A 40 -13.04 -12.83 -20.99
N PRO A 41 -11.69 -13.05 -21.10
CA PRO A 41 -10.85 -13.29 -19.95
C PRO A 41 -10.94 -12.18 -18.92
N ALA A 42 -10.86 -12.54 -17.63
CA ALA A 42 -10.93 -11.58 -16.56
C ALA A 42 -9.70 -10.67 -16.53
N ARG A 43 -9.91 -9.40 -16.19
CA ARG A 43 -8.87 -8.39 -15.97
C ARG A 43 -9.12 -7.76 -14.61
N ILE A 44 -8.24 -8.03 -13.65
CA ILE A 44 -8.47 -7.72 -12.24
C ILE A 44 -7.30 -6.93 -11.69
N ALA A 45 -7.57 -5.80 -11.04
CA ALA A 45 -6.60 -5.03 -10.31
C ALA A 45 -6.78 -5.22 -8.80
N ILE A 46 -5.78 -5.78 -8.14
CA ILE A 46 -5.68 -5.91 -6.68
C ILE A 46 -4.98 -4.65 -6.17
N LEU A 47 -5.76 -3.73 -5.64
CA LEU A 47 -5.31 -2.42 -5.18
C LEU A 47 -5.22 -2.37 -3.65
N GLY A 48 -4.47 -1.43 -3.12
CA GLY A 48 -4.39 -1.16 -1.68
C GLY A 48 -3.01 -0.67 -1.24
N PRO A 49 -2.86 -0.25 0.01
CA PRO A 49 -1.61 0.25 0.56
C PRO A 49 -0.48 -0.79 0.55
N GLY A 50 0.77 -0.33 0.73
CA GLY A 50 1.92 -1.20 0.94
C GLY A 50 1.77 -2.05 2.21
N GLY A 51 2.12 -3.35 2.14
CA GLY A 51 2.05 -4.23 3.31
C GLY A 51 0.67 -4.84 3.60
N TYR A 52 -0.34 -4.60 2.76
CA TYR A 52 -1.72 -5.10 2.94
C TYR A 52 -1.97 -6.49 2.35
N GLY A 53 -0.94 -7.17 1.86
CA GLY A 53 -1.03 -8.54 1.40
C GLY A 53 -1.45 -8.73 -0.07
N LYS A 54 -1.36 -7.70 -0.93
CA LYS A 54 -1.70 -7.81 -2.37
C LYS A 54 -0.95 -8.92 -3.09
N THR A 55 0.36 -8.95 -2.94
CA THR A 55 1.23 -9.99 -3.53
C THR A 55 0.88 -11.38 -3.00
N THR A 56 0.61 -11.49 -1.70
CA THR A 56 0.19 -12.76 -1.06
C THR A 56 -1.13 -13.25 -1.62
N LEU A 57 -2.13 -12.35 -1.77
CA LEU A 57 -3.41 -12.67 -2.39
C LEU A 57 -3.25 -13.10 -3.85
N ALA A 58 -2.39 -12.42 -4.62
CA ALA A 58 -2.10 -12.80 -6.01
C ALA A 58 -1.49 -14.21 -6.10
N HIS A 59 -0.55 -14.55 -5.21
CA HIS A 59 0.00 -15.91 -5.13
C HIS A 59 -1.06 -16.94 -4.75
N ALA A 60 -1.93 -16.62 -3.78
CA ALA A 60 -3.05 -17.50 -3.40
C ALA A 60 -3.98 -17.76 -4.59
N VAL A 61 -4.35 -16.73 -5.35
CA VAL A 61 -5.16 -16.88 -6.58
C VAL A 61 -4.48 -17.81 -7.58
N LEU A 62 -3.19 -17.60 -7.85
CA LEU A 62 -2.46 -18.41 -8.83
C LEU A 62 -2.26 -19.87 -8.40
N THR A 63 -2.41 -20.18 -7.12
CA THR A 63 -2.13 -21.52 -6.57
C THR A 63 -3.36 -22.28 -6.10
N VAL A 64 -4.55 -21.64 -6.04
CA VAL A 64 -5.79 -22.33 -5.69
C VAL A 64 -6.14 -23.41 -6.75
N ASP A 65 -6.70 -24.53 -6.30
CA ASP A 65 -6.86 -25.74 -7.12
C ASP A 65 -7.58 -25.48 -8.44
N VAL A 66 -8.71 -24.78 -8.42
CA VAL A 66 -9.49 -24.51 -9.63
C VAL A 66 -8.71 -23.73 -10.69
N ILE A 67 -7.87 -22.78 -10.29
CA ILE A 67 -6.99 -22.02 -11.21
C ILE A 67 -5.81 -22.89 -11.67
N ARG A 68 -5.26 -23.70 -10.77
CA ARG A 68 -4.18 -24.62 -11.07
C ARG A 68 -4.60 -25.70 -12.07
N GLU A 69 -5.79 -26.25 -11.89
CA GLU A 69 -6.34 -27.26 -12.79
C GLU A 69 -6.67 -26.71 -14.18
N HIS A 70 -7.23 -25.47 -14.23
CA HIS A 70 -7.63 -24.86 -15.49
C HIS A 70 -6.43 -24.41 -16.33
N PHE A 71 -5.51 -23.61 -15.73
CA PHE A 71 -4.38 -23.02 -16.46
C PHE A 71 -3.11 -23.90 -16.48
N GLY A 72 -3.05 -24.96 -15.68
CA GLY A 72 -1.89 -25.84 -15.58
C GLY A 72 -0.59 -25.07 -15.33
N ASN A 73 0.38 -25.22 -16.23
CA ASN A 73 1.68 -24.53 -16.17
C ASN A 73 1.64 -23.12 -16.76
N ALA A 74 0.53 -22.70 -17.39
CA ALA A 74 0.39 -21.39 -18.00
C ALA A 74 -0.05 -20.31 -16.99
N ARG A 75 0.49 -20.38 -15.78
CA ARG A 75 0.31 -19.44 -14.68
C ARG A 75 1.60 -18.67 -14.45
N TYR A 76 1.61 -17.41 -14.78
CA TYR A 76 2.80 -16.59 -14.81
C TYR A 76 2.76 -15.48 -13.75
N PHE A 77 3.86 -15.33 -13.02
CA PHE A 77 4.04 -14.26 -12.05
C PHE A 77 5.21 -13.39 -12.49
N VAL A 78 4.94 -12.13 -12.82
CA VAL A 78 5.89 -11.16 -13.37
C VAL A 78 6.19 -10.11 -12.31
N PRO A 79 7.36 -10.16 -11.62
CA PRO A 79 7.72 -9.15 -10.64
C PRO A 79 8.13 -7.84 -11.34
N CYS A 80 7.42 -6.75 -11.05
CA CYS A 80 7.67 -5.46 -11.67
C CYS A 80 8.41 -4.46 -10.77
N GLU A 81 8.84 -4.87 -9.56
CA GLU A 81 9.46 -3.96 -8.57
C GLU A 81 10.66 -3.18 -9.12
N SER A 82 11.52 -3.83 -9.90
CA SER A 82 12.71 -3.22 -10.52
C SER A 82 12.50 -2.70 -11.93
N VAL A 83 11.29 -2.81 -12.45
CA VAL A 83 10.95 -2.43 -13.83
C VAL A 83 10.67 -0.93 -13.89
N THR A 84 11.39 -0.20 -14.76
CA THR A 84 11.29 1.27 -14.88
C THR A 84 10.93 1.77 -16.28
N SER A 85 10.71 0.84 -17.23
CA SER A 85 10.35 1.18 -18.60
C SER A 85 9.53 0.09 -19.29
N SER A 86 8.88 0.41 -20.38
CA SER A 86 8.12 -0.54 -21.19
C SER A 86 9.02 -1.65 -21.77
N GLY A 87 10.24 -1.31 -22.19
CA GLY A 87 11.22 -2.31 -22.68
C GLY A 87 11.68 -3.27 -21.56
N ALA A 88 11.88 -2.76 -20.34
CA ALA A 88 12.20 -3.59 -19.18
C ALA A 88 11.01 -4.50 -18.81
N LEU A 89 9.77 -4.00 -18.88
CA LEU A 89 8.55 -4.79 -18.64
C LEU A 89 8.45 -5.95 -19.65
N LEU A 90 8.66 -5.66 -20.92
CA LEU A 90 8.64 -6.69 -21.96
C LEU A 90 9.74 -7.74 -21.76
N THR A 91 10.92 -7.30 -21.32
CA THR A 91 12.05 -8.19 -21.03
C THR A 91 11.71 -9.13 -19.86
N GLU A 92 11.13 -8.59 -18.78
CA GLU A 92 10.76 -9.38 -17.59
C GLU A 92 9.64 -10.37 -17.90
N LEU A 93 8.63 -9.93 -18.69
CA LEU A 93 7.59 -10.82 -19.19
C LEU A 93 8.18 -11.94 -20.06
N GLY A 94 9.08 -11.60 -20.99
CA GLY A 94 9.75 -12.58 -21.83
C GLY A 94 10.53 -13.63 -21.02
N LYS A 95 11.27 -13.22 -20.01
CA LYS A 95 11.97 -14.13 -19.08
C LYS A 95 10.98 -15.07 -18.38
N THR A 96 9.89 -14.53 -17.85
CA THR A 96 8.85 -15.29 -17.15
C THR A 96 8.20 -16.32 -18.07
N LEU A 97 8.01 -15.99 -19.36
CA LEU A 97 7.49 -16.90 -20.38
C LEU A 97 8.52 -17.88 -20.93
N GLY A 98 9.78 -17.79 -20.52
CA GLY A 98 10.89 -18.61 -21.08
C GLY A 98 11.29 -18.25 -22.51
N VAL A 99 10.97 -17.03 -22.94
CA VAL A 99 11.27 -16.52 -24.28
C VAL A 99 12.65 -15.89 -24.29
N VAL A 100 13.58 -16.45 -25.06
CA VAL A 100 14.95 -15.94 -25.21
C VAL A 100 14.98 -14.76 -26.19
N SER A 101 15.70 -13.69 -25.85
CA SER A 101 15.71 -12.42 -26.55
C SER A 101 16.35 -12.43 -27.95
N GLY A 102 15.71 -11.74 -28.86
CA GLY A 102 16.26 -11.02 -30.02
C GLY A 102 16.02 -9.52 -29.76
N GLY A 103 16.22 -8.64 -30.76
CA GLY A 103 15.82 -7.23 -30.57
C GLY A 103 14.35 -7.06 -30.09
N SER A 104 13.99 -5.86 -29.64
CA SER A 104 12.70 -5.56 -29.01
C SER A 104 11.47 -6.07 -29.77
N ASP A 105 11.44 -5.88 -31.08
CA ASP A 105 10.31 -6.31 -31.93
C ASP A 105 10.22 -7.84 -32.06
N ALA A 106 11.36 -8.52 -32.12
CA ALA A 106 11.41 -9.96 -32.14
C ALA A 106 10.97 -10.57 -30.81
N LEU A 107 11.30 -9.92 -29.66
CA LEU A 107 10.87 -10.33 -28.34
C LEU A 107 9.36 -10.19 -28.21
N TRP A 108 8.80 -9.05 -28.64
CA TRP A 108 7.35 -8.82 -28.60
C TRP A 108 6.58 -9.86 -29.42
N SER A 109 7.03 -10.12 -30.65
CA SER A 109 6.40 -11.12 -31.53
C SER A 109 6.39 -12.52 -30.90
N ARG A 110 7.47 -12.90 -30.22
CA ARG A 110 7.59 -14.21 -29.53
C ARG A 110 6.69 -14.26 -28.28
N VAL A 111 6.66 -13.19 -27.48
CA VAL A 111 5.75 -13.07 -26.33
C VAL A 111 4.31 -13.27 -26.78
N LEU A 112 3.88 -12.57 -27.83
CA LEU A 112 2.53 -12.73 -28.38
C LEU A 112 2.29 -14.15 -28.88
N ALA A 113 3.22 -14.74 -29.63
CA ALA A 113 3.09 -16.12 -30.13
C ALA A 113 2.94 -17.13 -28.97
N THR A 114 3.67 -16.94 -27.87
CA THR A 114 3.54 -17.79 -26.68
C THR A 114 2.18 -17.62 -26.03
N LEU A 115 1.74 -16.38 -25.80
CA LEU A 115 0.48 -16.09 -25.15
C LEU A 115 -0.74 -16.45 -26.00
N THR A 116 -0.63 -16.43 -27.33
CA THR A 116 -1.71 -16.86 -28.24
C THR A 116 -1.81 -18.37 -28.38
N SER A 117 -0.83 -19.13 -27.95
CA SER A 117 -0.81 -20.58 -28.12
C SER A 117 -1.54 -21.36 -27.02
N VAL A 118 -1.79 -20.75 -25.86
CA VAL A 118 -2.38 -21.41 -24.69
C VAL A 118 -3.17 -20.42 -23.85
N GLU A 119 -4.29 -20.88 -23.30
CA GLU A 119 -5.04 -20.13 -22.31
C GLU A 119 -4.18 -19.96 -21.04
N SER A 120 -4.01 -18.71 -20.61
CA SER A 120 -3.05 -18.38 -19.57
C SER A 120 -3.56 -17.32 -18.60
N ILE A 121 -2.95 -17.30 -17.42
CA ILE A 121 -3.13 -16.25 -16.42
C ILE A 121 -1.79 -15.60 -16.08
N ILE A 122 -1.74 -14.29 -16.17
CA ILE A 122 -0.54 -13.49 -15.89
C ILE A 122 -0.85 -12.54 -14.72
N CYS A 123 0.02 -12.56 -13.72
CA CYS A 123 0.00 -11.56 -12.64
C CYS A 123 1.23 -10.65 -12.77
N PHE A 124 1.01 -9.37 -12.96
CA PHE A 124 2.05 -8.34 -12.85
C PHE A 124 2.03 -7.79 -11.43
N ASP A 125 3.05 -8.11 -10.63
CA ASP A 125 3.14 -7.68 -9.24
C ASP A 125 3.95 -6.39 -9.10
N ASN A 126 3.49 -5.46 -8.24
CA ASN A 126 4.04 -4.10 -8.09
C ASN A 126 4.05 -3.30 -9.42
N PHE A 127 2.96 -3.38 -10.16
CA PHE A 127 2.83 -2.74 -11.47
C PHE A 127 2.91 -1.21 -11.42
N GLU A 128 2.77 -0.60 -10.26
CA GLU A 128 3.04 0.82 -10.06
C GLU A 128 4.49 1.19 -10.41
N SER A 129 5.45 0.28 -10.27
CA SER A 129 6.87 0.58 -10.52
C SER A 129 7.14 1.02 -11.97
N PRO A 130 6.74 0.29 -13.02
CA PRO A 130 6.82 0.76 -14.39
C PRO A 130 5.78 1.82 -14.75
N TRP A 131 4.59 1.80 -14.13
CA TRP A 131 3.47 2.64 -14.50
C TRP A 131 3.56 4.05 -13.93
N ASP A 132 4.12 4.22 -12.73
CA ASP A 132 4.19 5.52 -12.01
C ASP A 132 5.48 6.30 -12.34
N GLN A 133 5.94 6.19 -13.58
CA GLN A 133 7.07 6.91 -14.15
C GLN A 133 6.63 8.22 -14.84
N HIS A 134 7.45 8.75 -15.73
CA HIS A 134 7.08 9.90 -16.56
C HIS A 134 5.93 9.57 -17.53
N ALA A 135 5.18 10.58 -17.95
CA ALA A 135 3.98 10.43 -18.77
C ALA A 135 4.17 9.57 -20.04
N GLU A 136 5.31 9.72 -20.74
CA GLU A 136 5.63 8.92 -21.92
C GLU A 136 5.85 7.44 -21.58
N THR A 137 6.54 7.16 -20.48
CA THR A 137 6.76 5.79 -20.00
C THR A 137 5.45 5.15 -19.56
N LYS A 138 4.61 5.90 -18.82
CA LYS A 138 3.28 5.47 -18.42
C LYS A 138 2.45 5.05 -19.62
N HIS A 139 2.40 5.88 -20.67
CA HIS A 139 1.66 5.58 -21.89
C HIS A 139 2.16 4.29 -22.56
N SER A 140 3.49 4.15 -22.72
CA SER A 140 4.09 2.96 -23.35
C SER A 140 3.87 1.68 -22.55
N VAL A 141 3.84 1.77 -21.21
CA VAL A 141 3.54 0.65 -20.30
C VAL A 141 2.05 0.25 -20.42
N GLU A 142 1.15 1.24 -20.45
CA GLU A 142 -0.28 0.99 -20.65
C GLU A 142 -0.56 0.38 -22.03
N GLU A 143 0.18 0.76 -23.08
CA GLU A 143 0.08 0.16 -24.40
C GLU A 143 0.41 -1.33 -24.38
N ILE A 144 1.51 -1.72 -23.71
CA ILE A 144 1.87 -3.15 -23.55
C ILE A 144 0.76 -3.90 -22.82
N LEU A 145 0.26 -3.34 -21.71
CA LEU A 145 -0.82 -3.96 -20.93
C LEU A 145 -2.10 -4.10 -21.77
N SER A 146 -2.49 -3.05 -22.50
CA SER A 146 -3.65 -3.06 -23.38
C SER A 146 -3.56 -4.16 -24.43
N ARG A 147 -2.42 -4.26 -25.13
CA ARG A 147 -2.19 -5.29 -26.14
C ARG A 147 -2.23 -6.71 -25.60
N ILE A 148 -1.77 -6.95 -24.34
CA ILE A 148 -1.91 -8.25 -23.68
C ILE A 148 -3.38 -8.50 -23.33
N THR A 149 -4.09 -7.50 -22.83
CA THR A 149 -5.50 -7.64 -22.44
C THR A 149 -6.45 -7.72 -23.64
N GLU A 150 -6.02 -7.45 -24.85
CA GLU A 150 -6.78 -7.69 -26.08
C GLU A 150 -6.79 -9.18 -26.49
N LEU A 151 -5.84 -9.98 -25.97
CA LEU A 151 -5.81 -11.42 -26.22
C LEU A 151 -7.02 -12.10 -25.56
N CYS A 152 -7.78 -12.85 -26.34
CA CYS A 152 -9.06 -13.41 -25.93
C CYS A 152 -8.98 -14.63 -24.99
N HIS A 153 -7.77 -15.04 -24.60
CA HIS A 153 -7.53 -16.20 -23.73
C HIS A 153 -6.43 -15.94 -22.68
N VAL A 154 -6.14 -14.65 -22.44
CA VAL A 154 -5.19 -14.26 -21.40
C VAL A 154 -5.91 -13.52 -20.27
N THR A 155 -6.02 -14.21 -19.13
CA THR A 155 -6.47 -13.59 -17.88
C THR A 155 -5.35 -12.73 -17.29
N VAL A 156 -5.65 -11.50 -16.89
CA VAL A 156 -4.66 -10.58 -16.34
C VAL A 156 -5.03 -10.16 -14.93
N LEU A 157 -4.08 -10.35 -14.03
CA LEU A 157 -4.06 -9.76 -12.68
C LEU A 157 -2.97 -8.71 -12.61
N ILE A 158 -3.22 -7.60 -11.93
CA ILE A 158 -2.16 -6.69 -11.51
C ILE A 158 -2.27 -6.43 -10.02
N THR A 159 -1.16 -6.26 -9.34
CA THR A 159 -1.14 -5.68 -8.01
C THR A 159 -0.54 -4.28 -8.09
N MET A 160 -1.18 -3.31 -7.44
CA MET A 160 -0.71 -1.93 -7.43
C MET A 160 -0.95 -1.25 -6.09
N ARG A 161 -0.11 -0.28 -5.77
CA ARG A 161 -0.39 0.68 -4.72
C ARG A 161 -1.33 1.76 -5.23
N GLY A 162 -2.13 2.31 -4.30
CA GLY A 162 -3.08 3.36 -4.66
C GLY A 162 -4.48 2.83 -4.95
N ALA A 163 -5.30 3.70 -5.51
CA ALA A 163 -6.70 3.44 -5.86
C ALA A 163 -6.98 3.52 -7.36
N GLU A 164 -5.98 3.92 -8.15
CA GLU A 164 -6.12 4.08 -9.60
C GLU A 164 -5.77 2.79 -10.35
N ARG A 165 -6.37 2.63 -11.52
CA ARG A 165 -6.12 1.56 -12.46
C ARG A 165 -5.62 2.13 -13.77
N PRO A 166 -4.76 1.42 -14.52
CA PRO A 166 -4.42 1.78 -15.90
C PRO A 166 -5.68 2.02 -16.74
N ALA A 167 -5.77 3.20 -17.37
CA ALA A 167 -7.00 3.68 -18.01
C ALA A 167 -7.31 2.97 -19.33
N GLN A 168 -6.29 2.51 -20.07
CA GLN A 168 -6.44 1.87 -21.36
C GLN A 168 -6.93 0.41 -21.30
N THR A 169 -7.11 -0.13 -20.09
CA THR A 169 -7.58 -1.50 -19.87
C THR A 169 -9.05 -1.51 -19.46
N GLN A 170 -9.84 -2.35 -20.12
CA GLN A 170 -11.23 -2.61 -19.72
C GLN A 170 -11.26 -3.63 -18.60
N TRP A 171 -11.28 -3.16 -17.37
CA TRP A 171 -11.31 -3.99 -16.17
C TRP A 171 -12.64 -4.71 -15.98
N THR A 172 -12.59 -5.94 -15.49
CA THR A 172 -13.79 -6.75 -15.17
C THR A 172 -14.58 -6.11 -14.03
N GLN A 173 -15.89 -6.05 -14.18
CA GLN A 173 -16.81 -5.53 -13.17
C GLN A 173 -17.62 -6.65 -12.50
N PRO A 174 -18.04 -6.48 -11.23
CA PRO A 174 -17.77 -5.34 -10.37
C PRO A 174 -16.29 -5.29 -9.99
N PHE A 175 -15.72 -4.09 -9.83
CA PHE A 175 -14.32 -3.96 -9.44
C PHE A 175 -14.07 -4.56 -8.05
N LEU A 176 -12.93 -5.23 -7.88
CA LEU A 176 -12.44 -5.57 -6.55
C LEU A 176 -12.19 -4.27 -5.77
N LYS A 177 -12.69 -4.21 -4.55
CA LYS A 177 -12.38 -3.08 -3.65
C LYS A 177 -10.90 -3.10 -3.29
N PRO A 178 -10.26 -1.94 -3.07
CA PRO A 178 -8.91 -1.91 -2.52
C PRO A 178 -8.84 -2.69 -1.19
N LEU A 179 -7.75 -3.43 -0.99
CA LEU A 179 -7.56 -4.18 0.25
C LEU A 179 -7.48 -3.24 1.45
N GLU A 180 -8.20 -3.57 2.47
CA GLU A 180 -8.18 -2.91 3.77
C GLU A 180 -7.29 -3.67 4.76
N THR A 181 -7.18 -3.21 6.01
CA THR A 181 -6.54 -3.94 7.10
C THR A 181 -7.28 -5.25 7.37
N LEU A 182 -6.66 -6.17 8.07
CA LEU A 182 -7.33 -7.41 8.48
C LEU A 182 -8.36 -7.11 9.57
N ASP A 183 -9.30 -8.02 9.73
CA ASP A 183 -10.09 -8.07 10.95
C ASP A 183 -9.24 -8.57 12.13
N HIS A 184 -9.77 -8.43 13.32
CA HIS A 184 -9.10 -8.82 14.57
C HIS A 184 -8.74 -10.31 14.59
N ASP A 185 -9.67 -11.18 14.18
CA ASP A 185 -9.50 -12.63 14.29
C ASP A 185 -8.43 -13.14 13.33
N ALA A 186 -8.43 -12.68 12.08
CA ALA A 186 -7.39 -12.98 11.11
C ALA A 186 -6.01 -12.45 11.54
N ALA A 187 -5.96 -11.26 12.12
CA ALA A 187 -4.72 -10.68 12.66
C ALA A 187 -4.16 -11.52 13.80
N LYS A 188 -5.03 -12.00 14.69
CA LYS A 188 -4.68 -12.93 15.77
C LYS A 188 -4.18 -14.27 15.24
N GLU A 189 -4.84 -14.82 14.23
CA GLU A 189 -4.43 -16.08 13.59
C GLU A 189 -3.03 -15.98 12.98
N ILE A 190 -2.71 -14.86 12.29
CA ILE A 190 -1.36 -14.60 11.77
C ILE A 190 -0.35 -14.58 12.92
N TRP A 191 -0.64 -13.83 13.98
CA TRP A 191 0.25 -13.76 15.14
C TRP A 191 0.51 -15.13 15.74
N GLN A 192 -0.56 -15.91 16.00
CA GLN A 192 -0.45 -17.24 16.57
C GLN A 192 0.30 -18.22 15.67
N ALA A 193 0.07 -18.18 14.37
CA ALA A 193 0.76 -19.02 13.40
C ALA A 193 2.28 -18.77 13.38
N ILE A 194 2.72 -17.53 13.63
CA ILE A 194 4.13 -17.15 13.60
C ILE A 194 4.79 -17.25 14.99
N ALA A 195 4.18 -16.63 15.99
CA ALA A 195 4.76 -16.51 17.33
C ALA A 195 4.48 -17.72 18.23
N GLY A 196 3.44 -18.49 17.94
CA GLY A 196 3.01 -19.66 18.73
C GLY A 196 2.34 -19.30 20.06
N ASN A 197 2.42 -18.04 20.50
CA ASN A 197 1.82 -17.55 21.74
C ASN A 197 0.98 -16.30 21.46
N TYR A 198 0.02 -16.00 22.32
CA TYR A 198 -0.83 -14.82 22.23
C TYR A 198 -1.29 -14.41 23.63
N ASP A 199 -1.08 -13.15 23.96
CA ASP A 199 -1.45 -12.57 25.25
C ASP A 199 -1.97 -11.14 25.08
N ASN A 200 -2.35 -10.48 26.17
CA ASN A 200 -2.83 -9.08 26.17
C ASN A 200 -1.77 -8.09 25.60
N SER A 201 -0.50 -8.42 25.62
CA SER A 201 0.54 -7.57 25.01
C SER A 201 0.63 -7.76 23.52
N SER A 202 0.43 -8.97 23.04
CA SER A 202 0.27 -9.29 21.61
C SER A 202 -0.94 -8.57 21.03
N GLU A 203 -2.07 -8.58 21.74
CA GLU A 203 -3.28 -7.84 21.40
C GLU A 203 -2.98 -6.36 21.16
N LYS A 204 -2.37 -5.71 22.16
CA LYS A 204 -2.00 -4.29 22.09
C LYS A 204 -1.04 -3.99 20.93
N LEU A 205 -0.13 -4.91 20.61
CA LEU A 205 0.79 -4.74 19.49
C LEU A 205 0.03 -4.79 18.16
N ILE A 206 -0.90 -5.73 18.01
CA ILE A 206 -1.74 -5.87 16.82
C ILE A 206 -2.61 -4.62 16.62
N GLU A 207 -3.26 -4.15 17.68
CA GLU A 207 -4.03 -2.90 17.68
C GLU A 207 -3.15 -1.69 17.31
N ALA A 208 -1.95 -1.59 17.90
CA ALA A 208 -1.03 -0.48 17.66
C ALA A 208 -0.55 -0.37 16.21
N VAL A 209 -0.58 -1.48 15.46
CA VAL A 209 -0.25 -1.50 14.03
C VAL A 209 -1.49 -1.52 13.12
N ASP A 210 -2.67 -1.25 13.70
CA ASP A 210 -3.95 -1.14 12.97
C ASP A 210 -4.21 -2.36 12.06
N TYR A 211 -3.93 -3.56 12.57
CA TYR A 211 -4.20 -4.83 11.88
C TYR A 211 -3.57 -4.97 10.48
N VAL A 212 -2.46 -4.28 10.23
CA VAL A 212 -1.75 -4.38 8.95
C VAL A 212 -0.97 -5.67 8.86
N PRO A 213 -1.25 -6.53 7.86
CA PRO A 213 -0.64 -7.86 7.75
C PRO A 213 0.88 -7.88 7.89
N LEU A 214 1.57 -7.02 7.15
CA LEU A 214 3.04 -6.97 7.18
C LEU A 214 3.59 -6.54 8.55
N ALA A 215 2.92 -5.61 9.22
CA ALA A 215 3.36 -5.15 10.53
C ALA A 215 3.15 -6.23 11.59
N ILE A 216 2.05 -6.97 11.51
CA ILE A 216 1.78 -8.13 12.36
C ILE A 216 2.83 -9.22 12.12
N ASP A 217 3.11 -9.55 10.87
CA ASP A 217 4.15 -10.51 10.48
C ASP A 217 5.51 -10.14 11.09
N LEU A 218 5.92 -8.89 10.99
CA LEU A 218 7.19 -8.40 11.54
C LEU A 218 7.25 -8.53 13.06
N LEU A 219 6.21 -8.06 13.77
CA LEU A 219 6.20 -8.09 15.23
C LEU A 219 6.10 -9.51 15.78
N SER A 220 5.29 -10.37 15.15
CA SER A 220 5.14 -11.75 15.58
C SER A 220 6.44 -12.57 15.41
N HIS A 221 7.25 -12.29 14.39
CA HIS A 221 8.56 -12.92 14.23
C HIS A 221 9.59 -12.46 15.28
N LEU A 222 9.43 -11.30 15.89
CA LEU A 222 10.27 -10.86 17.01
C LEU A 222 9.89 -11.56 18.31
N SER A 223 8.64 -11.98 18.47
CA SER A 223 8.07 -12.51 19.70
C SER A 223 8.81 -13.73 20.29
N PRO A 224 9.33 -14.70 19.51
CA PRO A 224 10.11 -15.81 20.05
C PRO A 224 11.41 -15.40 20.73
N ALA A 225 12.04 -14.31 20.30
CA ALA A 225 13.27 -13.79 20.89
C ALA A 225 13.01 -12.74 21.99
N MET A 226 11.86 -12.08 21.94
CA MET A 226 11.47 -11.00 22.85
C MET A 226 9.99 -11.17 23.22
N PRO A 227 9.68 -11.57 24.48
CA PRO A 227 8.27 -11.76 24.90
C PRO A 227 7.38 -10.56 24.56
N PRO A 228 6.10 -10.76 24.20
CA PRO A 228 5.21 -9.68 23.76
C PRO A 228 5.12 -8.50 24.72
N ALA A 229 5.19 -8.74 26.05
CA ALA A 229 5.18 -7.69 27.05
C ALA A 229 6.43 -6.78 26.97
N LEU A 230 7.59 -7.35 26.68
CA LEU A 230 8.82 -6.58 26.49
C LEU A 230 8.81 -5.86 25.15
N LEU A 231 8.31 -6.52 24.10
CA LEU A 231 8.14 -5.95 22.78
C LEU A 231 7.19 -4.75 22.82
N TRP A 232 6.08 -4.84 23.57
CA TRP A 232 5.16 -3.75 23.81
C TRP A 232 5.84 -2.56 24.53
N LYS A 233 6.65 -2.82 25.52
CA LYS A 233 7.42 -1.79 26.23
C LYS A 233 8.42 -1.10 25.30
N GLU A 234 9.14 -1.85 24.49
CA GLU A 234 10.07 -1.31 23.49
C GLU A 234 9.33 -0.56 22.38
N TRP A 235 8.19 -1.08 21.93
CA TRP A 235 7.31 -0.41 20.96
C TRP A 235 6.90 0.97 21.47
N ASN A 236 6.40 1.06 22.69
CA ASN A 236 6.00 2.33 23.29
C ASN A 236 7.16 3.29 23.53
N SER A 237 8.36 2.78 23.84
CA SER A 237 9.52 3.63 24.11
C SER A 237 10.26 4.11 22.87
N LYS A 238 10.31 3.29 21.85
CA LYS A 238 11.12 3.52 20.63
C LYS A 238 10.34 3.30 19.34
N GLN A 239 9.10 2.94 19.46
CA GLN A 239 8.14 2.61 18.40
C GLN A 239 8.71 1.86 17.18
N THR A 240 9.42 2.46 16.22
CA THR A 240 9.96 1.74 15.06
C THR A 240 11.32 1.08 15.27
N LYS A 241 12.11 1.47 16.27
CA LYS A 241 13.41 0.79 16.49
C LYS A 241 13.23 -0.66 16.91
N ALA A 242 12.15 -1.00 17.62
CA ALA A 242 11.83 -2.37 17.98
C ALA A 242 11.58 -3.25 16.74
N ILE A 243 10.97 -2.68 15.73
CA ILE A 243 10.82 -3.32 14.43
C ILE A 243 12.17 -3.48 13.73
N GLN A 244 13.10 -2.55 13.87
CA GLN A 244 14.43 -2.56 13.23
C GLN A 244 15.44 -3.58 13.83
N THR A 245 15.23 -4.06 15.02
CA THR A 245 16.21 -4.94 15.71
C THR A 245 16.07 -6.42 15.39
N GLY A 246 15.05 -6.85 14.66
CA GLY A 246 14.71 -8.26 14.60
C GLY A 246 15.01 -9.03 13.32
N GLN A 247 15.04 -8.44 12.15
CA GLN A 247 15.41 -9.10 10.88
C GLN A 247 15.54 -8.07 9.74
N GLU A 248 16.73 -7.77 9.29
CA GLU A 248 17.06 -6.77 8.27
C GLU A 248 16.29 -6.88 6.94
N HIS A 249 15.94 -8.09 6.50
CA HIS A 249 15.28 -8.29 5.20
C HIS A 249 13.81 -7.88 5.15
N ARG A 250 13.05 -8.04 6.23
CA ARG A 250 11.59 -7.74 6.21
C ARG A 250 11.28 -6.31 6.60
N LEU A 251 12.10 -5.74 7.46
CA LEU A 251 12.04 -4.33 7.84
C LEU A 251 12.41 -3.43 6.68
N SER A 252 13.50 -3.76 5.97
CA SER A 252 13.87 -3.05 4.76
C SER A 252 12.75 -3.03 3.74
N ASN A 253 11.94 -4.10 3.65
CA ASN A 253 10.82 -4.16 2.70
C ASN A 253 9.67 -3.21 3.08
N MET A 254 9.33 -3.06 4.36
CA MET A 254 8.27 -2.15 4.78
C MET A 254 8.72 -0.69 4.75
N GLU A 255 9.89 -0.37 5.33
CA GLU A 255 10.49 0.96 5.21
C GLU A 255 10.76 1.30 3.76
N TYR A 256 11.28 0.35 3.00
CA TYR A 256 11.47 0.48 1.56
C TYR A 256 10.14 0.70 0.82
N SER A 257 9.07 -0.02 1.20
CA SER A 257 7.74 0.17 0.64
C SER A 257 7.18 1.56 0.90
N ILE A 258 7.31 2.06 2.14
CA ILE A 258 6.92 3.42 2.49
C ILE A 258 7.79 4.43 1.74
N GLN A 259 9.09 4.20 1.70
CA GLN A 259 10.05 5.06 1.02
C GLN A 259 9.80 5.12 -0.49
N LEU A 260 9.48 3.98 -1.13
CA LEU A 260 9.08 3.95 -2.54
C LEU A 260 7.82 4.78 -2.78
N SER A 261 6.81 4.65 -1.91
CA SER A 261 5.58 5.44 -2.03
C SER A 261 5.85 6.95 -1.89
N ILE A 262 6.70 7.35 -0.90
CA ILE A 262 7.08 8.77 -0.69
C ILE A 262 7.96 9.30 -1.83
N ASN A 263 8.75 8.46 -2.48
CA ASN A 263 9.64 8.83 -3.58
C ASN A 263 9.06 8.53 -4.96
N SER A 264 7.78 8.15 -5.06
CA SER A 264 7.10 7.87 -6.32
C SER A 264 7.10 9.07 -7.27
N GLY A 265 6.88 8.83 -8.55
CA GLY A 265 6.77 9.89 -9.57
C GLY A 265 5.72 10.94 -9.22
N ARG A 266 4.57 10.51 -8.66
CA ARG A 266 3.48 11.39 -8.19
C ARG A 266 3.92 12.31 -7.06
N MET A 267 4.61 11.77 -6.06
CA MET A 267 5.13 12.56 -4.94
C MET A 267 6.24 13.52 -5.38
N LYS A 268 7.07 13.14 -6.36
CA LYS A 268 8.08 14.02 -6.95
C LYS A 268 7.45 15.15 -7.77
N ALA A 269 6.34 14.89 -8.45
CA ALA A 269 5.59 15.91 -9.19
C ALA A 269 4.87 16.90 -8.26
N ASN A 270 4.57 16.50 -7.02
CA ASN A 270 3.94 17.35 -6.00
C ASN A 270 4.74 17.32 -4.68
N LEU A 271 5.85 18.05 -4.65
CA LEU A 271 6.72 18.11 -3.45
C LEU A 271 6.00 18.64 -2.21
N SER A 272 4.97 19.46 -2.40
CA SER A 272 4.14 19.99 -1.33
C SER A 272 3.36 18.88 -0.59
N ALA A 273 3.01 17.78 -1.27
CA ALA A 273 2.36 16.63 -0.66
C ALA A 273 3.22 15.98 0.43
N LYS A 274 4.56 15.93 0.24
CA LYS A 274 5.49 15.44 1.27
C LYS A 274 5.46 16.31 2.53
N ASN A 275 5.36 17.63 2.36
CA ASN A 275 5.26 18.56 3.48
C ASN A 275 3.95 18.38 4.24
N LEU A 276 2.83 18.22 3.52
CA LEU A 276 1.54 17.95 4.15
C LEU A 276 1.55 16.59 4.88
N LEU A 277 2.18 15.57 4.33
CA LEU A 277 2.33 14.26 5.02
C LEU A 277 3.09 14.42 6.35
N GLY A 278 4.15 15.24 6.38
CA GLY A 278 4.85 15.59 7.62
C GLY A 278 3.93 16.27 8.64
N VAL A 279 3.06 17.18 8.20
CA VAL A 279 2.05 17.81 9.07
C VAL A 279 1.04 16.78 9.59
N LEU A 280 0.47 15.96 8.72
CA LEU A 280 -0.49 14.93 9.13
C LEU A 280 0.10 13.92 10.13
N SER A 281 1.42 13.73 10.09
CA SER A 281 2.10 12.80 11.00
C SER A 281 2.12 13.25 12.46
N ILE A 282 1.98 14.53 12.75
CA ILE A 282 1.87 15.04 14.13
C ILE A 282 0.44 15.14 14.64
N LEU A 283 -0.56 14.90 13.80
CA LEU A 283 -1.97 14.98 14.14
C LEU A 283 -2.53 13.59 14.47
N PRO A 284 -2.72 13.21 15.74
CA PRO A 284 -3.23 11.89 16.14
C PRO A 284 -4.53 11.51 15.45
N ASP A 285 -5.47 12.44 15.39
CA ASP A 285 -6.78 12.21 14.76
C ASP A 285 -6.79 12.58 13.27
N GLY A 286 -5.64 12.99 12.70
CA GLY A 286 -5.55 13.44 11.32
C GLY A 286 -6.24 14.81 11.08
N LEU A 287 -6.49 15.13 9.82
CA LEU A 287 -7.10 16.37 9.36
C LEU A 287 -8.57 16.17 9.00
N HIS A 288 -9.48 16.84 9.71
CA HIS A 288 -10.91 16.79 9.45
C HIS A 288 -11.29 17.60 8.19
N LEU A 289 -12.26 17.11 7.39
CA LEU A 289 -12.74 17.77 6.17
C LEU A 289 -13.16 19.23 6.40
N LYS A 290 -13.81 19.54 7.52
CA LYS A 290 -14.25 20.90 7.88
C LYS A 290 -13.10 21.89 8.02
N HIS A 291 -11.86 21.41 8.26
CA HIS A 291 -10.70 22.24 8.51
C HIS A 291 -9.79 22.44 7.30
N LEU A 292 -10.14 21.90 6.14
CA LEU A 292 -9.31 22.01 4.92
C LEU A 292 -8.97 23.46 4.57
N ASN A 293 -9.94 24.35 4.60
CA ASN A 293 -9.73 25.78 4.32
C ASN A 293 -8.80 26.43 5.36
N LYS A 294 -9.03 26.17 6.66
CA LYS A 294 -8.14 26.67 7.72
C LYS A 294 -6.70 26.22 7.54
N PHE A 295 -6.49 24.97 7.14
CA PHE A 295 -5.14 24.45 6.86
C PHE A 295 -4.54 25.10 5.61
N GLY A 296 -5.34 25.37 4.58
CA GLY A 296 -4.91 26.13 3.39
C GLY A 296 -4.42 27.52 3.75
N ASP A 297 -5.13 28.22 4.63
CA ASP A 297 -4.81 29.56 5.08
C ASP A 297 -3.51 29.62 5.90
N ILE A 298 -3.25 28.65 6.77
CA ILE A 298 -2.08 28.64 7.67
C ILE A 298 -0.85 27.99 7.06
N LEU A 299 -1.02 27.01 6.15
CA LEU A 299 0.07 26.34 5.46
C LEU A 299 0.33 27.01 4.10
N VAL A 300 0.67 28.29 4.15
CA VAL A 300 0.90 29.12 2.96
C VAL A 300 1.84 28.45 1.97
N GLY A 301 1.39 28.33 0.73
CA GLY A 301 2.14 27.69 -0.37
C GLY A 301 1.87 26.19 -0.53
N LEU A 302 0.96 25.60 0.27
CA LEU A 302 0.46 24.24 0.05
C LEU A 302 -0.95 24.29 -0.56
N ASP A 303 -1.13 23.71 -1.73
CA ASP A 303 -2.46 23.35 -2.22
C ASP A 303 -2.91 22.08 -1.48
N ILE A 304 -3.68 22.25 -0.41
CA ILE A 304 -4.11 21.16 0.47
C ILE A 304 -4.86 20.09 -0.32
N THR A 305 -5.75 20.49 -1.22
CA THR A 305 -6.59 19.57 -2.00
C THR A 305 -5.73 18.72 -2.94
N SER A 306 -4.84 19.33 -3.70
CA SER A 306 -3.91 18.64 -4.60
C SER A 306 -2.96 17.73 -3.81
N CYS A 307 -2.47 18.19 -2.66
CA CYS A 307 -1.61 17.39 -1.79
C CYS A 307 -2.33 16.15 -1.24
N LEU A 308 -3.55 16.31 -0.73
CA LEU A 308 -4.36 15.19 -0.22
C LEU A 308 -4.68 14.19 -1.33
N GLN A 309 -5.03 14.66 -2.52
CA GLN A 309 -5.25 13.78 -3.66
C GLN A 309 -4.00 12.96 -4.00
N THR A 310 -2.83 13.59 -4.05
CA THR A 310 -1.55 12.90 -4.28
C THR A 310 -1.26 11.86 -3.20
N LEU A 311 -1.48 12.20 -1.93
CA LEU A 311 -1.24 11.31 -0.79
C LEU A 311 -2.19 10.10 -0.78
N LEU A 312 -3.48 10.32 -1.13
CA LEU A 312 -4.46 9.23 -1.30
C LEU A 312 -4.06 8.29 -2.44
N GLN A 313 -3.67 8.84 -3.59
CA GLN A 313 -3.22 8.07 -4.75
C GLN A 313 -1.98 7.21 -4.45
N CYS A 314 -1.10 7.68 -3.56
CA CYS A 314 0.08 6.92 -3.11
C CYS A 314 -0.20 6.01 -1.92
N SER A 315 -1.45 5.91 -1.44
CA SER A 315 -1.85 5.13 -0.26
C SER A 315 -1.06 5.46 1.02
N LEU A 316 -0.57 6.69 1.13
CA LEU A 316 0.13 7.18 2.31
C LEU A 316 -0.82 7.68 3.39
N ILE A 317 -2.04 8.02 2.99
CA ILE A 317 -3.14 8.41 3.88
C ILE A 317 -4.43 7.71 3.46
N LYS A 318 -5.38 7.66 4.38
CA LYS A 318 -6.76 7.20 4.15
C LYS A 318 -7.74 8.27 4.59
N LEU A 319 -8.95 8.26 4.03
CA LEU A 319 -10.08 9.04 4.50
C LEU A 319 -10.99 8.13 5.32
N ASN A 320 -11.04 8.32 6.63
CA ASN A 320 -11.92 7.62 7.55
C ASN A 320 -12.82 8.65 8.26
N GLU A 321 -14.13 8.42 8.28
CA GLU A 321 -15.07 9.23 9.06
C GLU A 321 -14.83 10.75 8.96
N GLU A 322 -14.73 11.28 7.75
CA GLU A 322 -14.43 12.68 7.45
C GLU A 322 -13.02 13.17 7.85
N ARG A 323 -12.05 12.26 8.12
CA ARG A 323 -10.66 12.61 8.49
C ARG A 323 -9.63 11.98 7.57
N TYR A 324 -8.68 12.79 7.12
CA TYR A 324 -7.49 12.33 6.42
C TYR A 324 -6.41 11.94 7.42
N GLN A 325 -6.03 10.68 7.44
CA GLN A 325 -5.07 10.13 8.39
C GLN A 325 -3.99 9.31 7.68
N PRO A 326 -2.70 9.51 7.99
CA PRO A 326 -1.67 8.55 7.62
C PRO A 326 -1.87 7.27 8.43
N HIS A 327 -1.54 6.12 7.82
CA HIS A 327 -1.47 4.87 8.55
C HIS A 327 -0.47 4.99 9.72
N PRO A 328 -0.70 4.40 10.92
CA PRO A 328 0.19 4.54 12.07
C PRO A 328 1.68 4.31 11.76
N ILE A 329 1.98 3.33 10.93
CA ILE A 329 3.36 3.00 10.53
C ILE A 329 3.95 4.08 9.62
N VAL A 330 3.18 4.57 8.63
CA VAL A 330 3.60 5.68 7.76
C VAL A 330 3.82 6.94 8.59
N ARG A 331 2.91 7.23 9.51
CA ARG A 331 3.02 8.33 10.46
C ARG A 331 4.32 8.28 11.24
N HIS A 332 4.60 7.13 11.83
CA HIS A 332 5.79 6.96 12.62
C HIS A 332 7.07 7.08 11.77
N TYR A 333 7.10 6.46 10.58
CA TYR A 333 8.18 6.64 9.62
C TYR A 333 8.43 8.12 9.31
N CYS A 334 7.38 8.90 9.05
CA CYS A 334 7.51 10.33 8.77
C CYS A 334 8.11 11.12 9.93
N LEU A 335 7.72 10.77 11.16
CA LEU A 335 8.26 11.40 12.38
C LEU A 335 9.75 11.06 12.57
N THR A 336 10.14 9.81 12.39
CA THR A 336 11.55 9.38 12.52
C THR A 336 12.46 9.95 11.43
N GLN A 337 11.93 10.13 10.22
CA GLN A 337 12.65 10.73 9.10
C GLN A 337 12.66 12.27 9.12
N GLY A 338 12.00 12.89 10.10
CA GLY A 338 11.96 14.35 10.24
C GLY A 338 11.33 15.08 9.05
N LEU A 339 10.26 14.51 8.45
CA LEU A 339 9.61 15.11 7.27
C LEU A 339 8.87 16.41 7.58
N LEU A 340 8.61 16.69 8.85
CA LEU A 340 7.92 17.89 9.28
C LEU A 340 8.86 19.10 9.26
N LEU A 341 8.53 20.09 8.46
CA LEU A 341 9.27 21.35 8.43
C LEU A 341 8.92 22.21 9.66
N SER A 342 9.93 22.83 10.28
CA SER A 342 9.77 23.67 11.48
C SER A 342 8.74 24.79 11.29
N LYS A 343 8.68 25.42 10.11
CA LYS A 343 7.68 26.46 9.79
C LYS A 343 6.24 25.93 9.82
N HIS A 344 6.02 24.72 9.32
CA HIS A 344 4.69 24.10 9.32
C HIS A 344 4.31 23.62 10.71
N LYS A 345 5.28 23.08 11.47
CA LYS A 345 5.09 22.73 12.87
C LYS A 345 4.60 23.94 13.66
N ALA A 346 5.33 25.05 13.60
CA ALA A 346 4.96 26.28 14.31
C ALA A 346 3.58 26.81 13.90
N ALA A 347 3.21 26.73 12.61
CA ALA A 347 1.90 27.17 12.15
C ALA A 347 0.77 26.31 12.73
N ILE A 348 0.93 24.98 12.79
CA ILE A 348 -0.04 24.04 13.34
C ILE A 348 -0.12 24.18 14.87
N GLU A 349 0.99 24.28 15.57
CA GLU A 349 1.02 24.51 17.01
C GLU A 349 0.27 25.80 17.37
N LYS A 350 0.52 26.90 16.66
CA LYS A 350 -0.20 28.15 16.84
C LYS A 350 -1.72 28.00 16.66
N LEU A 351 -2.15 27.25 15.63
CA LEU A 351 -3.58 26.99 15.39
C LEU A 351 -4.22 26.30 16.61
N TYR A 352 -3.62 25.18 17.05
CA TYR A 352 -4.19 24.39 18.14
C TYR A 352 -4.08 25.06 19.51
N ILE A 353 -3.01 25.84 19.76
CA ILE A 353 -2.90 26.67 20.96
C ILE A 353 -4.00 27.74 20.95
N THR A 354 -4.24 28.40 19.82
CA THR A 354 -5.32 29.38 19.69
C THR A 354 -6.69 28.75 19.96
N LEU A 355 -6.94 27.56 19.43
CA LEU A 355 -8.17 26.81 19.72
C LEU A 355 -8.28 26.43 21.20
N ALA A 356 -7.18 26.03 21.85
CA ALA A 356 -7.15 25.68 23.27
C ALA A 356 -7.35 26.87 24.22
N LEU A 357 -6.88 28.05 23.82
CA LEU A 357 -7.00 29.31 24.60
C LEU A 357 -8.33 30.03 24.36
N TYR A 358 -9.19 29.51 23.47
CA TYR A 358 -10.46 30.13 23.17
C TYR A 358 -11.39 30.09 24.41
N ASP A 359 -11.59 31.23 25.05
CA ASP A 359 -12.43 31.34 26.24
C ASP A 359 -13.90 31.48 25.82
N HIS A 360 -14.72 30.48 26.13
CA HIS A 360 -16.15 30.43 25.88
C HIS A 360 -16.95 31.57 26.61
N ARG A 361 -16.31 32.33 27.52
CA ARG A 361 -16.92 33.49 28.18
C ARG A 361 -17.01 34.71 27.28
N THR A 362 -16.30 34.72 26.15
CA THR A 362 -16.25 35.86 25.22
C THR A 362 -17.14 35.69 24.01
N VAL A 363 -17.94 34.62 23.93
CA VAL A 363 -18.76 34.28 22.75
C VAL A 363 -20.16 34.94 22.88
N PRO A 364 -20.59 35.81 21.94
CA PRO A 364 -21.97 36.16 21.77
C PRO A 364 -22.81 34.90 21.46
N SER A 365 -24.06 34.87 21.80
CA SER A 365 -25.04 33.76 21.81
C SER A 365 -25.20 32.94 20.50
N GLY A 366 -24.10 32.60 19.81
CA GLY A 366 -23.98 31.73 18.65
C GLY A 366 -22.83 30.69 18.78
N GLY A 367 -22.29 30.51 19.99
CA GLY A 367 -21.03 29.77 20.24
C GLY A 367 -21.08 28.23 20.27
N SER A 368 -22.14 27.60 19.78
CA SER A 368 -22.20 26.14 19.70
C SER A 368 -21.15 25.53 18.72
N ASP A 369 -20.70 26.31 17.76
CA ASP A 369 -19.83 25.82 16.67
C ASP A 369 -18.36 25.63 17.13
N VAL A 370 -17.83 26.58 17.96
CA VAL A 370 -16.44 26.51 18.44
C VAL A 370 -16.23 25.40 19.47
N TYR A 371 -17.23 25.16 20.33
CA TYR A 371 -17.19 24.06 21.28
C TYR A 371 -17.21 22.69 20.53
N GLY A 372 -18.05 22.60 19.52
CA GLY A 372 -18.06 21.43 18.62
C GLY A 372 -16.71 21.20 17.92
N GLU A 373 -16.05 22.26 17.46
CA GLU A 373 -14.69 22.19 16.89
C GLU A 373 -13.64 21.73 17.91
N MET A 374 -13.68 22.24 19.15
CA MET A 374 -12.75 21.81 20.20
C MET A 374 -12.92 20.35 20.58
N VAL A 375 -14.15 19.86 20.66
CA VAL A 375 -14.44 18.44 20.94
C VAL A 375 -13.91 17.56 19.83
N LEU A 376 -14.10 17.95 18.58
CA LEU A 376 -13.58 17.23 17.41
C LEU A 376 -12.04 17.16 17.37
N GLU A 377 -11.34 18.15 17.93
CA GLU A 377 -9.89 18.30 17.83
C GLU A 377 -9.14 18.03 19.15
N VAL A 378 -9.80 17.42 20.14
CA VAL A 378 -9.25 17.23 21.50
C VAL A 378 -7.89 16.52 21.49
N ASN A 379 -7.74 15.45 20.73
CA ASN A 379 -6.49 14.68 20.73
C ASN A 379 -5.37 15.39 19.96
N ASN A 380 -5.71 16.04 18.84
CA ASN A 380 -4.77 16.89 18.11
C ASN A 380 -4.28 18.04 19.00
N THR A 381 -5.20 18.72 19.72
CA THR A 381 -4.87 19.78 20.66
C THR A 381 -3.98 19.29 21.81
N ARG A 382 -4.30 18.14 22.41
CA ARG A 382 -3.47 17.52 23.46
C ARG A 382 -2.08 17.17 22.99
N ALA A 383 -1.95 16.65 21.75
CA ALA A 383 -0.66 16.31 21.19
C ALA A 383 0.23 17.55 21.00
N MET A 384 -0.35 18.65 20.51
CA MET A 384 0.38 19.91 20.33
C MET A 384 0.81 20.52 21.68
N LEU A 385 -0.06 20.57 22.69
CA LEU A 385 0.27 21.09 24.02
C LEU A 385 1.32 20.25 24.77
N ARG A 386 1.44 18.94 24.47
CA ARG A 386 2.49 18.08 25.06
C ARG A 386 3.84 18.30 24.39
N SER A 387 3.87 18.59 23.10
CA SER A 387 5.10 18.87 22.36
C SER A 387 5.82 20.13 22.88
N ASP A 388 5.05 21.13 23.30
CA ASP A 388 5.57 22.38 23.87
C ASP A 388 6.19 22.18 25.28
N ARG A 389 5.62 21.31 26.11
CA ARG A 389 6.15 21.06 27.47
C ARG A 389 7.50 20.34 27.50
N ALA A 390 7.83 19.58 26.45
CA ALA A 390 9.15 18.93 26.33
C ALA A 390 10.28 19.95 26.06
N PHE A 391 9.96 21.14 25.58
CA PHE A 391 10.93 22.22 25.30
C PHE A 391 11.16 23.19 26.49
N VAL A 392 10.27 23.22 27.47
CA VAL A 392 10.36 24.09 28.65
C VAL A 392 11.13 23.41 29.81
N SER A 393 11.44 22.11 29.70
CA SER A 393 12.15 21.32 30.73
C SER A 393 13.59 20.95 30.32
N THR A 394 14.15 21.57 29.29
CA THR A 394 15.57 21.55 28.95
C THR A 394 16.11 22.97 28.94
#